data_b173f44b9dc580f405100ccf3dbd4a24
#
_entry.id   b173f44b9dc580f405100ccf3dbd4a24
#
_cell.length_a   1.000
_cell.length_b   1.000
_cell.length_c   1.000
_cell.angle_alpha   90.00
_cell.angle_beta   90.00
_cell.angle_gamma   90.00
#
_symmetry.space_group_name_H-M   'P 1'
#
loop_
_entity.id
_entity.type
_entity.pdbx_description
1 polymer ?
#
loop_
_entity_poly.entity_id
_entity_poly.type
_entity_poly.pdbx_seq_one_letter_code
_entity_poly.pdbx_strand_id
1 'polypeptide(L)'
;MAGLRIAFMDYNQYNPAASKWVGLDQFVKLFSKASFLPVLRNTVVISLLKLIIGFPIPVILALMMNEMRSLKFKKVSQTLLYLPHFISWVILAGIIMTLLDPDNGLITQLIYNLTGEKVMVLTSTKWFVPMLIVTDIYKGMGWGTILYFAAISGIDPQLYEAASIDGAEQMGPAGGAALHADQHQPGHAVRGRNGGFRYQCDSGDHQV
;
A
#
# COMPACT_ATOMS: atom_id res chain seq x y z
N MET A 1 6.20 -5.53 -31.74
CA MET A 1 6.15 -4.58 -32.89
C MET A 1 4.90 -4.77 -33.78
N ALA A 2 4.30 -5.95 -33.85
CA ALA A 2 3.08 -6.19 -34.66
C ALA A 2 1.86 -5.37 -34.21
N GLY A 3 1.66 -5.16 -32.93
CA GLY A 3 0.50 -4.42 -32.41
C GLY A 3 0.40 -2.95 -32.82
N LEU A 4 1.54 -2.26 -32.99
CA LEU A 4 1.56 -0.88 -33.47
C LEU A 4 1.05 -0.76 -34.92
N ARG A 5 1.35 -1.74 -35.78
CA ARG A 5 0.87 -1.74 -37.15
C ARG A 5 -0.64 -1.92 -37.22
N ILE A 6 -1.22 -2.73 -36.34
CA ILE A 6 -2.66 -3.00 -36.28
C ILE A 6 -3.44 -1.71 -35.95
N ALA A 7 -2.89 -0.81 -35.16
CA ALA A 7 -3.52 0.47 -34.85
C ALA A 7 -3.78 1.37 -36.06
N PHE A 8 -3.03 1.18 -37.16
CA PHE A 8 -3.13 1.96 -38.39
C PHE A 8 -3.78 1.18 -39.55
N MET A 9 -4.27 -0.05 -39.24
CA MET A 9 -4.89 -0.93 -40.23
C MET A 9 -6.34 -1.25 -39.83
N ASP A 10 -7.16 -1.44 -40.84
CA ASP A 10 -8.47 -2.10 -40.63
C ASP A 10 -8.23 -3.61 -40.58
N TYR A 11 -7.95 -4.10 -39.35
CA TYR A 11 -7.50 -5.46 -39.12
C TYR A 11 -8.63 -6.44 -39.14
N ASN A 12 -8.61 -7.37 -40.10
CA ASN A 12 -9.53 -8.49 -40.15
C ASN A 12 -8.91 -9.71 -39.45
N GLN A 13 -9.48 -10.09 -38.31
CA GLN A 13 -8.98 -11.20 -37.50
C GLN A 13 -9.11 -12.56 -38.19
N TYR A 14 -10.13 -12.70 -39.06
CA TYR A 14 -10.39 -13.98 -39.79
C TYR A 14 -9.56 -14.11 -41.06
N ASN A 15 -9.20 -12.99 -41.68
CA ASN A 15 -8.35 -12.96 -42.88
C ASN A 15 -7.34 -11.81 -42.78
N PRO A 16 -6.17 -12.02 -42.13
CA PRO A 16 -5.15 -10.99 -41.94
C PRO A 16 -4.61 -10.42 -43.26
N ALA A 17 -4.64 -11.20 -44.33
CA ALA A 17 -4.19 -10.76 -45.66
C ALA A 17 -5.12 -9.72 -46.31
N ALA A 18 -6.40 -9.69 -45.90
CA ALA A 18 -7.39 -8.71 -46.35
C ALA A 18 -7.34 -7.39 -45.57
N SER A 19 -6.46 -7.27 -44.56
CA SER A 19 -6.32 -6.07 -43.75
C SER A 19 -5.78 -4.91 -44.58
N LYS A 20 -6.50 -3.79 -44.59
CA LYS A 20 -6.14 -2.57 -45.33
C LYS A 20 -5.49 -1.54 -44.42
N TRP A 21 -4.50 -0.86 -44.96
CA TRP A 21 -3.91 0.29 -44.25
C TRP A 21 -4.86 1.50 -44.36
N VAL A 22 -5.33 1.99 -43.22
CA VAL A 22 -6.30 3.10 -43.12
C VAL A 22 -5.71 4.35 -42.42
N GLY A 23 -4.43 4.30 -42.10
CA GLY A 23 -3.75 5.43 -41.46
C GLY A 23 -4.38 5.80 -40.11
N LEU A 24 -4.78 7.05 -39.94
CA LEU A 24 -5.33 7.59 -38.70
C LEU A 24 -6.86 7.42 -38.56
N ASP A 25 -7.54 6.81 -39.54
CA ASP A 25 -9.01 6.68 -39.50
C ASP A 25 -9.53 5.95 -38.25
N GLN A 26 -8.78 4.97 -37.73
CA GLN A 26 -9.15 4.29 -36.48
C GLN A 26 -9.14 5.23 -35.28
N PHE A 27 -8.20 6.17 -35.24
CA PHE A 27 -8.13 7.19 -34.18
C PHE A 27 -9.28 8.19 -34.32
N VAL A 28 -9.57 8.65 -35.55
CA VAL A 28 -10.71 9.55 -35.81
C VAL A 28 -12.02 8.88 -35.39
N LYS A 29 -12.24 7.60 -35.74
CA LYS A 29 -13.39 6.82 -35.31
C LYS A 29 -13.46 6.69 -33.79
N LEU A 30 -12.30 6.48 -33.12
CA LEU A 30 -12.24 6.36 -31.66
C LEU A 30 -12.65 7.67 -30.99
N PHE A 31 -12.06 8.80 -31.38
CA PHE A 31 -12.36 10.11 -30.80
C PHE A 31 -13.78 10.61 -31.12
N SER A 32 -14.36 10.18 -32.26
CA SER A 32 -15.72 10.51 -32.66
C SER A 32 -16.79 9.72 -31.91
N LYS A 33 -16.42 8.63 -31.20
CA LYS A 33 -17.39 7.86 -30.42
C LYS A 33 -17.86 8.65 -29.20
N ALA A 34 -19.18 8.79 -29.04
CA ALA A 34 -19.79 9.47 -27.89
C ALA A 34 -19.37 8.86 -26.54
N SER A 35 -18.98 7.59 -26.50
CA SER A 35 -18.49 6.90 -25.28
C SER A 35 -17.03 7.19 -24.94
N PHE A 36 -16.23 7.77 -25.85
CA PHE A 36 -14.79 7.99 -25.61
C PHE A 36 -14.53 8.95 -24.45
N LEU A 37 -15.16 10.09 -24.45
CA LEU A 37 -14.96 11.12 -23.42
C LEU A 37 -15.41 10.66 -22.02
N PRO A 38 -16.58 10.00 -21.85
CA PRO A 38 -16.97 9.40 -20.57
C PRO A 38 -15.97 8.36 -20.05
N VAL A 39 -15.45 7.47 -20.93
CA VAL A 39 -14.47 6.47 -20.53
C VAL A 39 -13.16 7.12 -20.11
N LEU A 40 -12.66 8.10 -20.86
CA LEU A 40 -11.44 8.84 -20.53
C LEU A 40 -11.58 9.55 -19.19
N ARG A 41 -12.70 10.25 -18.98
CA ARG A 41 -13.01 10.93 -17.71
C ARG A 41 -13.02 9.94 -16.54
N ASN A 42 -13.70 8.80 -16.69
CA ASN A 42 -13.75 7.78 -15.63
C ASN A 42 -12.36 7.24 -15.31
N THR A 43 -11.53 6.98 -16.32
CA THR A 43 -10.17 6.50 -16.12
C THR A 43 -9.34 7.52 -15.35
N VAL A 44 -9.38 8.79 -15.74
CA VAL A 44 -8.64 9.86 -15.06
C VAL A 44 -9.13 10.05 -13.62
N VAL A 45 -10.45 10.12 -13.40
CA VAL A 45 -11.04 10.31 -12.07
C VAL A 45 -10.69 9.15 -11.15
N ILE A 46 -10.86 7.91 -11.61
CA ILE A 46 -10.54 6.72 -10.80
C ILE A 46 -9.04 6.69 -10.46
N SER A 47 -8.16 6.96 -11.44
CA SER A 47 -6.72 6.98 -11.22
C SER A 47 -6.27 8.06 -10.24
N LEU A 48 -6.83 9.27 -10.34
CA LEU A 48 -6.56 10.35 -9.39
C LEU A 48 -7.06 10.03 -8.00
N LEU A 49 -8.26 9.48 -7.86
CA LEU A 49 -8.80 9.08 -6.55
C LEU A 49 -7.95 7.98 -5.92
N LYS A 50 -7.54 6.98 -6.70
CA LYS A 50 -6.61 5.94 -6.23
C LYS A 50 -5.28 6.53 -5.77
N LEU A 51 -4.73 7.49 -6.48
CA LEU A 51 -3.48 8.14 -6.12
C LEU A 51 -3.63 8.96 -4.83
N ILE A 52 -4.65 9.84 -4.76
CA ILE A 52 -4.84 10.74 -3.63
C ILE A 52 -5.18 9.99 -2.34
N ILE A 53 -6.02 8.95 -2.42
CA ILE A 53 -6.45 8.19 -1.24
C ILE A 53 -5.48 7.04 -0.96
N GLY A 54 -5.01 6.35 -1.99
CA GLY A 54 -4.18 5.16 -1.87
C GLY A 54 -2.74 5.45 -1.48
N PHE A 55 -2.16 6.61 -1.85
CA PHE A 55 -0.78 6.97 -1.50
C PHE A 55 -0.56 7.26 -0.01
N PRO A 56 -1.41 8.04 0.70
CA PRO A 56 -1.18 8.34 2.11
C PRO A 56 -1.32 7.12 3.03
N ILE A 57 -2.18 6.17 2.69
CA ILE A 57 -2.50 5.02 3.57
C ILE A 57 -1.27 4.15 3.87
N PRO A 58 -0.49 3.67 2.88
CA PRO A 58 0.74 2.92 3.15
C PRO A 58 1.79 3.72 3.93
N VAL A 59 1.89 5.03 3.70
CA VAL A 59 2.82 5.90 4.43
C VAL A 59 2.44 5.98 5.90
N ILE A 60 1.16 6.24 6.20
CA ILE A 60 0.64 6.26 7.58
C ILE A 60 0.86 4.92 8.26
N LEU A 61 0.55 3.81 7.58
CA LEU A 61 0.77 2.47 8.11
C LEU A 61 2.25 2.19 8.39
N ALA A 62 3.16 2.62 7.52
CA ALA A 62 4.61 2.46 7.71
C ALA A 62 5.10 3.24 8.94
N LEU A 63 4.64 4.49 9.12
CA LEU A 63 4.93 5.30 10.28
C LEU A 63 4.39 4.64 11.56
N MET A 64 3.13 4.23 11.56
CA MET A 64 2.53 3.51 12.71
C MET A 64 3.31 2.24 13.05
N MET A 65 3.77 1.49 12.05
CA MET A 65 4.58 0.29 12.27
C MET A 65 5.97 0.62 12.81
N ASN A 66 6.55 1.75 12.43
CA ASN A 66 7.83 2.20 12.95
C ASN A 66 7.75 2.51 14.46
N GLU A 67 6.63 3.07 14.92
CA GLU A 67 6.36 3.42 16.31
C GLU A 67 6.04 2.19 17.22
N MET A 68 5.75 1.03 16.63
CA MET A 68 5.40 -0.16 17.41
C MET A 68 6.59 -0.67 18.24
N ARG A 69 6.50 -0.58 19.58
CA ARG A 69 7.52 -1.04 20.52
C ARG A 69 7.57 -2.57 20.62
N SER A 70 6.44 -3.25 20.47
CA SER A 70 6.37 -4.71 20.61
C SER A 70 6.74 -5.40 19.29
N LEU A 71 7.88 -6.09 19.25
CA LEU A 71 8.33 -6.85 18.09
C LEU A 71 7.35 -7.95 17.66
N LYS A 72 6.66 -8.58 18.61
CA LYS A 72 5.66 -9.62 18.30
C LYS A 72 4.45 -9.01 17.59
N PHE A 73 3.93 -7.92 18.13
CA PHE A 73 2.79 -7.22 17.53
C PHE A 73 3.14 -6.66 16.16
N LYS A 74 4.33 -6.09 15.99
CA LYS A 74 4.85 -5.61 14.70
C LYS A 74 4.86 -6.71 13.64
N LYS A 75 5.42 -7.90 13.96
CA LYS A 75 5.45 -9.04 13.05
C LYS A 75 4.05 -9.53 12.65
N VAL A 76 3.13 -9.64 13.61
CA VAL A 76 1.76 -10.06 13.34
C VAL A 76 1.05 -9.05 12.44
N SER A 77 1.16 -7.75 12.73
CA SER A 77 0.58 -6.68 11.90
C SER A 77 1.13 -6.70 10.48
N GLN A 78 2.44 -6.89 10.31
CA GLN A 78 3.07 -7.06 9.01
C GLN A 78 2.47 -8.22 8.23
N THR A 79 2.36 -9.39 8.85
CA THR A 79 1.80 -10.58 8.19
C THR A 79 0.36 -10.35 7.75
N LEU A 80 -0.47 -9.74 8.60
CA LEU A 80 -1.86 -9.46 8.29
C LEU A 80 -2.02 -8.42 7.18
N LEU A 81 -1.17 -7.39 7.15
CA LEU A 81 -1.20 -6.36 6.11
C LEU A 81 -0.71 -6.89 4.75
N TYR A 82 0.22 -7.84 4.76
CA TYR A 82 0.79 -8.36 3.52
C TYR A 82 -0.08 -9.45 2.87
N LEU A 83 -0.84 -10.18 3.68
CA LEU A 83 -1.67 -11.29 3.22
C LEU A 83 -2.58 -10.96 2.02
N PRO A 84 -3.32 -9.83 2.00
CA PRO A 84 -4.20 -9.49 0.89
C PRO A 84 -3.48 -9.32 -0.44
N HIS A 85 -2.22 -8.90 -0.43
CA HIS A 85 -1.43 -8.71 -1.65
C HIS A 85 -1.23 -10.01 -2.44
N PHE A 86 -1.08 -11.14 -1.74
CA PHE A 86 -0.84 -12.45 -2.36
C PHE A 86 -2.11 -13.09 -2.94
N ILE A 87 -3.29 -12.59 -2.59
CA ILE A 87 -4.55 -13.10 -3.12
C ILE A 87 -4.67 -12.69 -4.60
N SER A 88 -4.98 -13.65 -5.49
CA SER A 88 -5.28 -13.34 -6.89
C SER A 88 -6.45 -12.38 -7.01
N TRP A 89 -6.40 -11.47 -8.00
CA TRP A 89 -7.53 -10.57 -8.31
C TRP A 89 -8.83 -11.32 -8.64
N VAL A 90 -8.72 -12.49 -9.26
CA VAL A 90 -9.89 -13.31 -9.60
C VAL A 90 -10.57 -13.84 -8.33
N ILE A 91 -9.78 -14.35 -7.38
CA ILE A 91 -10.28 -14.85 -6.09
C ILE A 91 -10.89 -13.70 -5.29
N LEU A 92 -10.18 -12.56 -5.20
CA LEU A 92 -10.66 -11.38 -4.48
C LEU A 92 -11.98 -10.86 -5.07
N ALA A 93 -12.08 -10.79 -6.40
CA ALA A 93 -13.32 -10.39 -7.07
C ALA A 93 -14.45 -11.36 -6.75
N GLY A 94 -14.21 -12.68 -6.76
CA GLY A 94 -15.21 -13.68 -6.36
C GLY A 94 -15.69 -13.50 -4.92
N ILE A 95 -14.78 -13.25 -3.99
CA ILE A 95 -15.13 -12.96 -2.58
C ILE A 95 -16.00 -11.70 -2.50
N ILE A 96 -15.60 -10.62 -3.16
CA ILE A 96 -16.34 -9.35 -3.17
C ILE A 96 -17.73 -9.53 -3.75
N MET A 97 -17.85 -10.23 -4.89
CA MET A 97 -19.15 -10.54 -5.51
C MET A 97 -20.06 -11.33 -4.58
N THR A 98 -19.53 -12.31 -3.86
CA THR A 98 -20.30 -13.09 -2.88
C THR A 98 -20.73 -12.25 -1.67
N LEU A 99 -19.83 -11.41 -1.15
CA LEU A 99 -20.12 -10.57 0.02
C LEU A 99 -21.12 -9.44 -0.29
N LEU A 100 -21.09 -8.92 -1.52
CA LEU A 100 -21.94 -7.84 -2.01
C LEU A 100 -23.13 -8.33 -2.86
N ASP A 101 -23.39 -9.64 -2.85
CA ASP A 101 -24.53 -10.22 -3.55
C ASP A 101 -25.83 -9.52 -3.11
N PRO A 102 -26.71 -9.10 -4.07
CA PRO A 102 -27.91 -8.34 -3.74
C PRO A 102 -28.90 -9.08 -2.83
N ASP A 103 -28.93 -10.41 -2.90
CA ASP A 103 -29.92 -11.21 -2.21
C ASP A 103 -29.38 -11.88 -0.94
N ASN A 104 -28.16 -12.42 -1.01
CA ASN A 104 -27.57 -13.23 0.05
C ASN A 104 -26.24 -12.69 0.62
N GLY A 105 -25.75 -11.56 0.08
CA GLY A 105 -24.47 -11.00 0.49
C GLY A 105 -24.46 -10.52 1.94
N LEU A 106 -23.49 -10.97 2.73
CA LEU A 106 -23.37 -10.58 4.14
C LEU A 106 -23.28 -9.06 4.34
N ILE A 107 -22.51 -8.38 3.50
CA ILE A 107 -22.36 -6.92 3.59
C ILE A 107 -23.66 -6.22 3.17
N THR A 108 -24.33 -6.70 2.14
CA THR A 108 -25.63 -6.17 1.69
C THR A 108 -26.68 -6.29 2.78
N GLN A 109 -26.76 -7.45 3.45
CA GLN A 109 -27.66 -7.68 4.57
C GLN A 109 -27.33 -6.78 5.78
N LEU A 110 -26.04 -6.60 6.09
CA LEU A 110 -25.60 -5.71 7.16
C LEU A 110 -26.02 -4.27 6.89
N ILE A 111 -25.80 -3.78 5.67
CA ILE A 111 -26.21 -2.44 5.26
C ILE A 111 -27.73 -2.30 5.35
N TYR A 112 -28.50 -3.27 4.89
CA TYR A 112 -29.95 -3.29 4.98
C TYR A 112 -30.43 -3.20 6.43
N ASN A 113 -29.85 -3.97 7.32
CA ASN A 113 -30.20 -3.96 8.75
C ASN A 113 -29.89 -2.63 9.44
N LEU A 114 -28.88 -1.91 8.97
CA LEU A 114 -28.47 -0.62 9.55
C LEU A 114 -29.24 0.58 8.95
N THR A 115 -29.53 0.56 7.65
CA THR A 115 -30.07 1.70 6.91
C THR A 115 -31.55 1.52 6.52
N GLY A 116 -32.05 0.29 6.53
CA GLY A 116 -33.39 -0.05 6.01
C GLY A 116 -33.47 -0.05 4.47
N GLU A 117 -32.40 0.27 3.77
CA GLU A 117 -32.38 0.34 2.30
C GLU A 117 -31.50 -0.77 1.70
N LYS A 118 -31.99 -1.39 0.62
CA LYS A 118 -31.25 -2.41 -0.12
C LYS A 118 -30.28 -1.74 -1.11
N VAL A 119 -29.02 -1.58 -0.74
CA VAL A 119 -28.02 -0.94 -1.57
C VAL A 119 -27.36 -1.97 -2.49
N MET A 120 -27.59 -1.84 -3.79
CA MET A 120 -26.96 -2.67 -4.84
C MET A 120 -25.59 -2.07 -5.21
N VAL A 121 -24.54 -2.41 -4.46
CA VAL A 121 -23.20 -1.84 -4.65
C VAL A 121 -22.60 -2.16 -6.01
N LEU A 122 -22.75 -3.39 -6.49
CA LEU A 122 -22.14 -3.87 -7.73
C LEU A 122 -22.76 -3.26 -9.00
N THR A 123 -24.03 -2.92 -8.98
CA THR A 123 -24.76 -2.38 -10.14
C THR A 123 -24.97 -0.88 -10.09
N SER A 124 -24.73 -0.27 -8.92
CA SER A 124 -24.90 1.18 -8.73
C SER A 124 -23.66 1.93 -9.16
N THR A 125 -23.78 2.82 -10.15
CA THR A 125 -22.70 3.72 -10.58
C THR A 125 -22.12 4.55 -9.43
N LYS A 126 -22.95 4.88 -8.43
CA LYS A 126 -22.54 5.67 -7.27
C LYS A 126 -21.62 4.90 -6.32
N TRP A 127 -21.89 3.60 -6.09
CA TRP A 127 -21.17 2.79 -5.11
C TRP A 127 -20.06 1.94 -5.71
N PHE A 128 -20.11 1.69 -7.02
CA PHE A 128 -19.13 0.86 -7.71
C PHE A 128 -17.71 1.44 -7.66
N VAL A 129 -17.55 2.74 -7.93
CA VAL A 129 -16.23 3.40 -7.92
C VAL A 129 -15.61 3.43 -6.53
N PRO A 130 -16.31 3.85 -5.45
CA PRO A 130 -15.78 3.73 -4.08
C PRO A 130 -15.38 2.31 -3.72
N MET A 131 -16.17 1.31 -4.08
CA MET A 131 -15.86 -0.10 -3.83
C MET A 131 -14.56 -0.53 -4.51
N LEU A 132 -14.37 -0.15 -5.79
CA LEU A 132 -13.13 -0.42 -6.51
C LEU A 132 -11.90 0.20 -5.82
N ILE A 133 -12.02 1.45 -5.38
CA ILE A 133 -10.93 2.16 -4.70
C ILE A 133 -10.58 1.49 -3.37
N VAL A 134 -11.58 1.16 -2.56
CA VAL A 134 -11.37 0.46 -1.27
C VAL A 134 -10.70 -0.89 -1.48
N THR A 135 -11.16 -1.65 -2.47
CA THR A 135 -10.58 -2.96 -2.80
C THR A 135 -9.13 -2.87 -3.25
N ASP A 136 -8.82 -1.89 -4.11
CA ASP A 136 -7.47 -1.65 -4.61
C ASP A 136 -6.51 -1.26 -3.47
N ILE A 137 -6.97 -0.35 -2.59
CA ILE A 137 -6.22 0.06 -1.40
C ILE A 137 -5.99 -1.12 -0.48
N TYR A 138 -7.04 -1.88 -0.14
CA TYR A 138 -6.95 -3.04 0.74
C TYR A 138 -5.90 -4.05 0.22
N LYS A 139 -5.89 -4.31 -1.09
CA LYS A 139 -4.93 -5.23 -1.70
C LYS A 139 -3.52 -4.65 -1.79
N GLY A 140 -3.39 -3.36 -2.08
CA GLY A 140 -2.11 -2.69 -2.34
C GLY A 140 -1.40 -2.13 -1.12
N MET A 141 -2.14 -1.80 -0.05
CA MET A 141 -1.58 -1.09 1.12
C MET A 141 -0.42 -1.82 1.79
N GLY A 142 -0.48 -3.15 1.87
CA GLY A 142 0.58 -3.95 2.49
C GLY A 142 1.91 -3.84 1.76
N TRP A 143 1.91 -3.97 0.44
CA TRP A 143 3.11 -3.85 -0.38
C TRP A 143 3.72 -2.45 -0.31
N GLY A 144 2.89 -1.40 -0.41
CA GLY A 144 3.33 -0.03 -0.24
C GLY A 144 3.95 0.20 1.14
N THR A 145 3.34 -0.33 2.19
CA THR A 145 3.84 -0.22 3.56
C THR A 145 5.25 -0.82 3.72
N ILE A 146 5.55 -1.95 3.07
CA ILE A 146 6.91 -2.55 3.09
C ILE A 146 7.94 -1.57 2.55
N LEU A 147 7.66 -0.95 1.40
CA LEU A 147 8.61 -0.04 0.75
C LEU A 147 8.91 1.18 1.62
N TYR A 148 7.87 1.82 2.14
CA TYR A 148 8.04 3.00 3.01
C TYR A 148 8.68 2.63 4.35
N PHE A 149 8.30 1.50 4.93
CA PHE A 149 8.89 1.02 6.17
C PHE A 149 10.38 0.70 6.01
N ALA A 150 10.78 0.06 4.89
CA ALA A 150 12.18 -0.19 4.58
C ALA A 150 12.98 1.10 4.40
N ALA A 151 12.40 2.10 3.72
CA ALA A 151 13.02 3.41 3.56
C ALA A 151 13.23 4.12 4.90
N ILE A 152 12.23 4.12 5.78
CA ILE A 152 12.33 4.73 7.13
C ILE A 152 13.36 4.00 7.98
N SER A 153 13.35 2.67 7.96
CA SER A 153 14.30 1.85 8.76
C SER A 153 15.74 1.91 8.24
N GLY A 154 15.95 2.38 7.02
CA GLY A 154 17.29 2.57 6.42
C GLY A 154 17.92 3.94 6.71
N ILE A 155 17.23 4.83 7.43
CA ILE A 155 17.79 6.14 7.83
C ILE A 155 18.81 5.91 8.93
N ASP A 156 20.02 6.47 8.75
CA ASP A 156 21.12 6.36 9.73
C ASP A 156 20.71 7.04 11.06
N PRO A 157 20.79 6.32 12.20
CA PRO A 157 20.51 6.91 13.51
C PRO A 157 21.34 8.14 13.82
N GLN A 158 22.57 8.26 13.30
CA GLN A 158 23.45 9.43 13.50
C GLN A 158 22.83 10.73 13.01
N LEU A 159 21.96 10.66 11.97
CA LEU A 159 21.24 11.84 11.48
C LEU A 159 20.24 12.37 12.51
N TYR A 160 19.60 11.48 13.26
CA TYR A 160 18.69 11.86 14.34
C TYR A 160 19.43 12.44 15.54
N GLU A 161 20.61 11.90 15.87
CA GLU A 161 21.45 12.43 16.94
C GLU A 161 21.98 13.83 16.58
N ALA A 162 22.46 14.03 15.36
CA ALA A 162 22.89 15.35 14.87
C ALA A 162 21.76 16.39 14.92
N ALA A 163 20.57 16.02 14.43
CA ALA A 163 19.40 16.90 14.48
C ALA A 163 18.98 17.26 15.92
N SER A 164 19.13 16.32 16.85
CA SER A 164 18.87 16.57 18.29
C SER A 164 19.87 17.56 18.90
N ILE A 165 21.15 17.49 18.52
CA ILE A 165 22.19 18.42 18.97
C ILE A 165 21.94 19.82 18.39
N ASP A 166 21.50 19.92 17.15
CA ASP A 166 21.15 21.18 16.47
C ASP A 166 19.85 21.81 16.99
N GLY A 167 19.23 21.23 18.03
CA GLY A 167 18.03 21.77 18.67
C GLY A 167 16.74 21.55 17.87
N ALA A 168 16.74 20.66 16.88
CA ALA A 168 15.51 20.22 16.23
C ALA A 168 14.68 19.46 17.27
N GLU A 169 13.66 20.13 17.81
CA GLU A 169 12.65 19.48 18.65
C GLU A 169 12.12 18.26 17.91
N GLN A 170 11.99 17.12 18.61
CA GLN A 170 11.50 15.87 18.02
C GLN A 170 10.07 16.07 17.50
N MET A 171 9.94 16.67 16.33
CA MET A 171 8.69 16.79 15.61
C MET A 171 8.37 15.45 14.96
N GLY A 172 7.79 14.56 15.75
CA GLY A 172 7.16 13.36 15.20
C GLY A 172 7.61 12.05 15.79
N PRO A 173 6.76 11.08 15.62
CA PRO A 173 6.85 9.74 16.18
C PRO A 173 8.08 8.92 15.76
N ALA A 174 8.79 9.29 14.68
CA ALA A 174 9.97 8.59 14.22
C ALA A 174 11.24 8.80 15.08
N GLY A 175 11.34 9.89 15.84
CA GLY A 175 12.54 10.20 16.64
C GLY A 175 12.64 9.43 17.96
N GLY A 176 11.51 9.08 18.58
CA GLY A 176 11.50 8.45 19.90
C GLY A 176 11.92 6.99 19.95
N ALA A 177 11.67 6.23 18.87
CA ALA A 177 11.92 4.80 18.85
C ALA A 177 13.40 4.44 18.63
N ALA A 178 14.15 5.26 17.91
CA ALA A 178 15.58 5.01 17.63
C ALA A 178 16.46 5.28 18.86
N LEU A 179 16.14 6.30 19.66
CA LEU A 179 16.91 6.66 20.87
C LEU A 179 16.78 5.65 22.02
N HIS A 180 15.67 4.89 22.08
CA HIS A 180 15.49 3.89 23.13
C HIS A 180 16.04 2.50 22.78
N ALA A 181 16.33 2.21 21.52
CA ALA A 181 16.86 0.91 21.12
C ALA A 181 18.31 0.70 21.53
N ASP A 182 19.11 1.76 21.64
CA ASP A 182 20.53 1.68 21.96
C ASP A 182 20.83 1.70 23.49
N GLN A 183 19.88 2.11 24.33
CA GLN A 183 20.08 2.11 25.80
C GLN A 183 19.90 0.73 26.45
N HIS A 184 19.55 -0.32 25.68
CA HIS A 184 19.39 -1.67 26.19
C HIS A 184 20.36 -2.66 25.52
N GLN A 185 21.63 -2.27 25.39
CA GLN A 185 22.68 -3.29 25.33
C GLN A 185 22.91 -3.77 26.79
N PRO A 186 22.54 -5.02 27.12
CA PRO A 186 22.93 -5.59 28.38
C PRO A 186 24.45 -5.65 28.41
N GLY A 187 25.08 -4.88 29.28
CA GLY A 187 26.51 -4.92 29.50
C GLY A 187 26.96 -6.38 29.55
N HIS A 188 27.97 -6.72 28.77
CA HIS A 188 28.54 -8.07 28.76
C HIS A 188 28.89 -8.46 30.18
N ALA A 189 28.07 -9.32 30.79
CA ALA A 189 28.38 -9.90 32.10
C ALA A 189 29.54 -10.89 31.93
N VAL A 190 30.74 -10.49 32.30
CA VAL A 190 31.86 -11.38 32.40
C VAL A 190 31.72 -12.21 33.69
N ARG A 191 31.56 -13.50 33.54
CA ARG A 191 31.45 -14.44 34.65
C ARG A 191 32.81 -14.55 35.34
N GLY A 192 32.96 -13.86 36.45
CA GLY A 192 34.14 -14.00 37.30
C GLY A 192 34.24 -15.40 37.89
N ARG A 193 35.46 -15.90 38.11
CA ARG A 193 35.81 -17.23 38.57
C ARG A 193 35.27 -17.60 39.97
N ASN A 194 34.64 -16.66 40.67
CA ASN A 194 34.11 -16.83 42.03
C ASN A 194 32.60 -16.57 42.14
N GLY A 195 31.80 -16.79 41.12
CA GLY A 195 30.33 -16.86 41.20
C GLY A 195 29.59 -15.55 41.48
N GLY A 196 30.25 -14.41 41.47
CA GLY A 196 29.61 -13.07 41.68
C GLY A 196 29.55 -12.29 40.36
N PHE A 197 28.40 -11.68 40.07
CA PHE A 197 28.29 -10.74 38.96
C PHE A 197 28.80 -9.36 39.38
N ARG A 198 29.86 -8.88 38.75
CA ARG A 198 30.30 -7.47 38.82
C ARG A 198 30.03 -6.81 37.49
N TYR A 199 29.35 -5.70 37.51
CA TYR A 199 29.24 -4.79 36.37
C TYR A 199 30.51 -3.94 36.35
N GLN A 200 31.33 -4.06 35.32
CA GLN A 200 32.51 -3.24 35.10
C GLN A 200 32.11 -2.06 34.22
N CYS A 201 32.00 -0.87 34.84
CA CYS A 201 31.98 0.35 34.07
C CYS A 201 33.43 0.58 33.60
N ASP A 202 33.65 0.56 32.31
CA ASP A 202 34.92 0.92 31.68
C ASP A 202 35.06 2.44 31.76
N SER A 203 35.74 2.92 32.82
CA SER A 203 36.24 4.27 32.90
C SER A 203 37.57 4.29 32.17
N GLY A 204 37.54 4.71 30.89
CA GLY A 204 38.76 4.92 30.11
C GLY A 204 39.63 5.96 30.76
N ASP A 205 40.71 5.51 31.42
CA ASP A 205 41.82 6.35 31.85
C ASP A 205 42.54 6.89 30.61
N HIS A 206 42.36 8.15 30.34
CA HIS A 206 43.30 8.93 29.56
C HIS A 206 44.51 9.24 30.44
N GLN A 207 45.64 8.57 30.22
CA GLN A 207 46.96 9.06 30.62
C GLN A 207 47.82 9.32 29.39
N VAL A 208 48.16 10.64 29.26
CA VAL A 208 49.30 11.29 28.64
C VAL A 208 49.68 10.90 27.23
#